data_84e969a388b76b5705fe8192eb958a1a
#
_entry.id   84e969a388b76b5705fe8192eb958a1a
#
_cell.length_a   1.000
_cell.length_b   1.000
_cell.length_c   1.000
_cell.angle_alpha   90.00
_cell.angle_beta   90.00
_cell.angle_gamma   90.00
#
_symmetry.space_group_name_H-M   'P 1'
#
loop_
_entity.id
_entity.type
_entity.pdbx_description
1 polymer ?
#
loop_
_entity_poly.entity_id
_entity_poly.type
_entity_poly.pdbx_seq_one_letter_code
_entity_poly.pdbx_strand_id
1 'polypeptide(L)'
;MAREGKINRVNKAWLGEKACEVEINDLNEPIGKQDQYAAAFGGLNIFRFNRDDTVNVEPIHIDKDALTQFSKHMRLYYIGNQRSASSILSMQSKESLKEDKIESLKTMVSFVDDFAKSIISNNWKLCGDIIDENWSLKQSLADGISNPGIKQIYSLGKKHGAWGAKLLGAGGGGFKLFFAPPEKH
;
A
#
# COMPACT_ATOMS: atom_id res chain seq x y z
N MET A 1 -17.51 27.59 34.28
CA MET A 1 -16.27 28.03 33.57
C MET A 1 -15.70 26.84 32.80
N ALA A 2 -15.96 26.78 31.51
CA ALA A 2 -15.40 25.74 30.64
C ALA A 2 -13.92 26.08 30.39
N ARG A 3 -13.01 25.15 30.72
CA ARG A 3 -11.59 25.25 30.33
C ARG A 3 -11.52 25.01 28.84
N GLU A 4 -11.28 26.04 28.04
CA GLU A 4 -10.81 25.90 26.67
C GLU A 4 -9.42 25.20 26.69
N GLY A 5 -9.42 23.90 26.57
CA GLY A 5 -8.21 23.14 26.35
C GLY A 5 -7.66 23.47 24.96
N LYS A 6 -6.54 24.21 24.89
CA LYS A 6 -5.73 24.31 23.68
C LYS A 6 -5.43 22.86 23.24
N ILE A 7 -6.08 22.40 22.18
CA ILE A 7 -5.69 21.17 21.49
C ILE A 7 -4.32 21.47 20.88
N ASN A 8 -3.25 21.10 21.59
CA ASN A 8 -1.92 21.06 21.00
C ASN A 8 -2.01 20.19 19.76
N ARG A 9 -1.62 20.71 18.61
CA ARG A 9 -1.56 19.92 17.37
C ARG A 9 -0.69 18.70 17.65
N VAL A 10 -1.29 17.53 17.61
CA VAL A 10 -0.57 16.26 17.78
C VAL A 10 0.51 16.17 16.72
N ASN A 11 1.74 15.90 17.12
CA ASN A 11 2.83 15.66 16.18
C ASN A 11 2.55 14.34 15.45
N LYS A 12 2.37 14.41 14.13
CA LYS A 12 2.01 13.26 13.30
C LYS A 12 3.10 12.16 13.31
N ALA A 13 4.37 12.57 13.33
CA ALA A 13 5.48 11.60 13.42
C ALA A 13 5.43 10.84 14.75
N TRP A 14 5.30 11.57 15.86
CA TRP A 14 5.13 10.98 17.19
C TRP A 14 3.93 10.02 17.25
N LEU A 15 2.79 10.40 16.62
CA LEU A 15 1.61 9.54 16.59
C LEU A 15 1.88 8.23 15.82
N GLY A 16 2.53 8.32 14.66
CA GLY A 16 2.92 7.15 13.89
C GLY A 16 3.90 6.24 14.64
N GLU A 17 4.91 6.83 15.30
CA GLU A 17 5.88 6.10 16.13
C GLU A 17 5.20 5.37 17.29
N LYS A 18 4.31 6.06 18.02
CA LYS A 18 3.59 5.46 19.15
C LYS A 18 2.64 4.36 18.73
N ALA A 19 1.96 4.50 17.58
CA ALA A 19 1.15 3.42 17.04
C ALA A 19 2.02 2.20 16.68
N CYS A 20 3.19 2.41 16.08
CA CYS A 20 4.14 1.33 15.80
C CYS A 20 4.67 0.67 17.09
N GLU A 21 5.00 1.46 18.12
CA GLU A 21 5.44 0.95 19.40
C GLU A 21 4.41 -0.01 20.03
N VAL A 22 3.14 0.40 20.04
CA VAL A 22 2.06 -0.43 20.59
C VAL A 22 1.88 -1.71 19.78
N GLU A 23 1.78 -1.63 18.45
CA GLU A 23 1.46 -2.82 17.65
C GLU A 23 2.67 -3.76 17.50
N ILE A 24 3.86 -3.23 17.29
CA ILE A 24 5.07 -4.03 17.02
C ILE A 24 5.71 -4.50 18.31
N ASN A 25 5.90 -3.60 19.30
CA ASN A 25 6.67 -3.91 20.49
C ASN A 25 5.80 -4.49 21.62
N ASP A 26 4.63 -3.87 21.90
CA ASP A 26 3.78 -4.29 23.01
C ASP A 26 2.92 -5.51 22.65
N LEU A 27 2.34 -5.52 21.44
CA LEU A 27 1.48 -6.61 20.95
C LEU A 27 2.25 -7.68 20.18
N ASN A 28 3.52 -7.45 19.85
CA ASN A 28 4.39 -8.35 19.07
C ASN A 28 3.78 -8.76 17.71
N GLU A 29 3.08 -7.84 17.03
CA GLU A 29 2.54 -8.12 15.71
C GLU A 29 3.66 -8.11 14.65
N PRO A 30 3.71 -9.09 13.73
CA PRO A 30 4.75 -9.21 12.72
C PRO A 30 4.49 -8.28 11.51
N ILE A 31 4.27 -7.00 11.77
CA ILE A 31 3.88 -5.99 10.79
C ILE A 31 5.00 -4.99 10.54
N GLY A 32 4.88 -4.23 9.43
CA GLY A 32 5.71 -3.05 9.17
C GLY A 32 5.09 -1.78 9.73
N LYS A 33 5.77 -0.65 9.53
CA LYS A 33 5.38 0.68 10.06
C LYS A 33 4.45 1.46 9.11
N GLN A 34 4.13 0.95 7.92
CA GLN A 34 3.49 1.71 6.84
C GLN A 34 2.10 2.22 7.20
N ASP A 35 1.24 1.34 7.72
CA ASP A 35 -0.17 1.65 7.94
C ASP A 35 -0.35 2.69 9.05
N GLN A 36 0.46 2.61 10.11
CA GLN A 36 0.47 3.55 11.23
C GLN A 36 0.87 4.96 10.78
N TYR A 37 1.95 5.06 9.98
CA TYR A 37 2.39 6.34 9.42
C TYR A 37 1.38 6.89 8.40
N ALA A 38 0.82 6.05 7.53
CA ALA A 38 -0.20 6.47 6.58
C ALA A 38 -1.45 7.02 7.30
N ALA A 39 -1.90 6.37 8.37
CA ALA A 39 -3.03 6.82 9.18
C ALA A 39 -2.72 8.14 9.92
N ALA A 40 -1.52 8.29 10.48
CA ALA A 40 -1.12 9.47 11.22
C ALA A 40 -0.97 10.71 10.32
N PHE A 41 -0.42 10.55 9.12
CA PHE A 41 -0.13 11.66 8.21
C PHE A 41 -1.32 12.02 7.33
N GLY A 42 -2.04 11.02 6.81
CA GLY A 42 -3.11 11.20 5.83
C GLY A 42 -2.62 11.79 4.51
N GLY A 43 -3.47 11.86 3.51
CA GLY A 43 -3.11 12.37 2.18
C GLY A 43 -2.22 11.43 1.37
N LEU A 44 -1.50 11.98 0.37
CA LEU A 44 -0.55 11.25 -0.45
C LEU A 44 0.87 11.54 0.02
N ASN A 45 1.61 10.52 0.41
CA ASN A 45 2.99 10.67 0.89
C ASN A 45 3.87 9.53 0.41
N ILE A 46 5.15 9.81 0.24
CA ILE A 46 6.19 8.80 0.19
C ILE A 46 6.74 8.64 1.61
N PHE A 47 6.73 7.42 2.12
CA PHE A 47 7.35 7.06 3.39
C PHE A 47 8.64 6.30 3.11
N ARG A 48 9.77 6.85 3.59
CA ARG A 48 11.08 6.19 3.50
C ARG A 48 11.49 5.70 4.86
N PHE A 49 11.47 4.39 5.04
CA PHE A 49 11.90 3.72 6.26
C PHE A 49 13.41 3.44 6.15
N ASN A 50 14.20 4.12 6.95
CA ASN A 50 15.65 4.07 6.90
C ASN A 50 16.21 2.93 7.77
N ARG A 51 17.48 2.56 7.55
CA ARG A 51 18.15 1.49 8.30
C ARG A 51 18.43 1.83 9.76
N ASP A 52 18.45 3.10 10.10
CA ASP A 52 18.59 3.64 11.46
C ASP A 52 17.24 3.82 12.18
N ASP A 53 16.19 3.17 11.66
CA ASP A 53 14.81 3.23 12.13
C ASP A 53 14.11 4.59 12.00
N THR A 54 14.77 5.61 11.47
CA THR A 54 14.13 6.89 11.16
C THR A 54 13.16 6.77 9.98
N VAL A 55 12.16 7.64 9.93
CA VAL A 55 11.17 7.67 8.85
C VAL A 55 11.11 9.08 8.26
N ASN A 56 11.41 9.18 6.98
CA ASN A 56 11.21 10.41 6.22
C ASN A 56 9.85 10.37 5.54
N VAL A 57 9.12 11.47 5.63
CA VAL A 57 7.78 11.60 5.03
C VAL A 57 7.82 12.75 4.02
N GLU A 58 7.60 12.43 2.76
CA GLU A 58 7.61 13.37 1.64
C GLU A 58 6.20 13.51 1.08
N PRO A 59 5.48 14.63 1.32
CA PRO A 59 4.15 14.83 0.77
C PRO A 59 4.18 14.94 -0.77
N ILE A 60 3.26 14.25 -1.43
CA ILE A 60 3.03 14.40 -2.87
C ILE A 60 1.95 15.47 -3.05
N HIS A 61 2.36 16.62 -3.59
CA HIS A 61 1.45 17.74 -3.83
C HIS A 61 0.85 17.64 -5.22
N ILE A 62 -0.46 17.45 -5.30
CA ILE A 62 -1.27 17.54 -6.52
C ILE A 62 -2.46 18.45 -6.27
N ASP A 63 -2.97 19.05 -7.33
CA ASP A 63 -4.17 19.87 -7.23
C ASP A 63 -5.44 19.01 -7.04
N LYS A 64 -6.55 19.68 -6.73
CA LYS A 64 -7.82 19.00 -6.45
C LYS A 64 -8.36 18.25 -7.66
N ASP A 65 -8.13 18.74 -8.87
CA ASP A 65 -8.62 18.12 -10.10
C ASP A 65 -7.81 16.85 -10.39
N ALA A 66 -6.49 16.89 -10.27
CA ALA A 66 -5.63 15.72 -10.37
C ALA A 66 -5.99 14.65 -9.32
N LEU A 67 -6.25 15.04 -8.06
CA LEU A 67 -6.70 14.11 -7.03
C LEU A 67 -8.05 13.48 -7.38
N THR A 68 -8.96 14.28 -7.92
CA THR A 68 -10.28 13.79 -8.36
C THR A 68 -10.13 12.79 -9.51
N GLN A 69 -9.28 13.08 -10.49
CA GLN A 69 -9.01 12.17 -11.60
C GLN A 69 -8.33 10.90 -11.13
N PHE A 70 -7.31 11.00 -10.27
CA PHE A 70 -6.66 9.85 -9.66
C PHE A 70 -7.68 8.91 -9.00
N SER A 71 -8.57 9.48 -8.19
CA SER A 71 -9.62 8.72 -7.50
C SER A 71 -10.61 8.06 -8.45
N LYS A 72 -10.95 8.73 -9.58
CA LYS A 72 -11.85 8.16 -10.60
C LYS A 72 -11.29 6.93 -11.30
N HIS A 73 -9.98 6.77 -11.36
CA HIS A 73 -9.34 5.60 -11.97
C HIS A 73 -9.25 4.40 -11.03
N MET A 74 -9.64 4.55 -9.76
CA MET A 74 -9.55 3.49 -8.76
C MET A 74 -10.91 2.89 -8.42
N ARG A 75 -10.97 1.57 -8.31
CA ARG A 75 -12.10 0.84 -7.75
C ARG A 75 -11.63 -0.19 -6.75
N LEU A 76 -12.31 -0.23 -5.62
CA LEU A 76 -12.07 -1.18 -4.55
C LEU A 76 -13.22 -2.19 -4.49
N TYR A 77 -12.85 -3.46 -4.51
CA TYR A 77 -13.81 -4.56 -4.34
C TYR A 77 -13.43 -5.39 -3.12
N TYR A 78 -14.38 -5.61 -2.24
CA TYR A 78 -14.21 -6.56 -1.17
C TYR A 78 -14.39 -7.98 -1.74
N ILE A 79 -13.35 -8.80 -1.61
CA ILE A 79 -13.33 -10.15 -2.20
C ILE A 79 -13.46 -11.26 -1.15
N GLY A 80 -13.79 -10.90 0.08
CA GLY A 80 -13.93 -11.86 1.17
C GLY A 80 -12.62 -12.49 1.62
N ASN A 81 -12.71 -13.67 2.24
CA ASN A 81 -11.59 -14.45 2.77
C ASN A 81 -10.66 -13.65 3.70
N GLN A 82 -11.07 -13.50 4.94
CA GLN A 82 -10.18 -13.00 5.99
C GLN A 82 -9.29 -14.16 6.47
N ARG A 83 -8.05 -14.20 6.01
CA ARG A 83 -6.99 -14.93 6.70
C ARG A 83 -6.33 -14.01 7.71
N SER A 84 -5.76 -14.61 8.76
CA SER A 84 -4.94 -13.84 9.71
C SER A 84 -3.82 -13.14 8.95
N ALA A 85 -3.80 -11.81 8.96
CA ALA A 85 -2.74 -11.01 8.35
C ALA A 85 -1.38 -11.38 8.95
N SER A 86 -1.33 -11.59 10.28
CA SER A 86 -0.12 -11.96 11.02
C SER A 86 0.52 -13.26 10.50
N SER A 87 -0.29 -14.27 10.11
CA SER A 87 0.24 -15.54 9.57
C SER A 87 0.91 -15.34 8.19
N ILE A 88 0.32 -14.54 7.32
CA ILE A 88 0.87 -14.26 5.99
C ILE A 88 2.14 -13.40 6.11
N LEU A 89 2.11 -12.38 6.98
CA LEU A 89 3.25 -11.49 7.20
C LEU A 89 4.42 -12.21 7.86
N SER A 90 4.17 -13.13 8.79
CA SER A 90 5.22 -13.98 9.37
C SER A 90 5.90 -14.85 8.33
N MET A 91 5.13 -15.45 7.41
CA MET A 91 5.70 -16.22 6.29
C MET A 91 6.49 -15.31 5.34
N GLN A 92 5.91 -14.18 4.96
CA GLN A 92 6.57 -13.22 4.07
C GLN A 92 7.89 -12.72 4.68
N SER A 93 7.92 -12.40 5.97
CA SER A 93 9.13 -11.93 6.66
C SER A 93 10.26 -12.96 6.57
N LYS A 94 9.97 -14.25 6.79
CA LYS A 94 10.95 -15.32 6.66
C LYS A 94 11.45 -15.50 5.23
N GLU A 95 10.54 -15.51 4.26
CA GLU A 95 10.87 -15.67 2.84
C GLU A 95 11.65 -14.46 2.29
N SER A 96 11.38 -13.25 2.78
CA SER A 96 12.03 -12.01 2.34
C SER A 96 13.54 -11.96 2.58
N LEU A 97 14.09 -12.88 3.38
CA LEU A 97 15.54 -13.03 3.60
C LEU A 97 16.25 -13.80 2.47
N LYS A 98 15.52 -14.44 1.56
CA LYS A 98 16.10 -15.15 0.42
C LYS A 98 16.58 -14.17 -0.65
N GLU A 99 17.69 -14.47 -1.30
CA GLU A 99 18.34 -13.58 -2.28
C GLU A 99 17.41 -13.17 -3.43
N ASP A 100 16.66 -14.12 -4.01
CA ASP A 100 15.69 -13.86 -5.07
C ASP A 100 14.55 -12.94 -4.63
N LYS A 101 14.14 -13.00 -3.35
CA LYS A 101 13.11 -12.13 -2.78
C LYS A 101 13.65 -10.73 -2.50
N ILE A 102 14.91 -10.62 -2.07
CA ILE A 102 15.57 -9.33 -1.86
C ILE A 102 15.61 -8.52 -3.16
N GLU A 103 15.92 -9.16 -4.30
CA GLU A 103 15.94 -8.47 -5.59
C GLU A 103 14.53 -8.01 -6.02
N SER A 104 13.52 -8.86 -5.82
CA SER A 104 12.11 -8.47 -6.04
C SER A 104 11.70 -7.29 -5.17
N LEU A 105 12.10 -7.27 -3.90
CA LEU A 105 11.81 -6.17 -2.98
C LEU A 105 12.51 -4.86 -3.40
N LYS A 106 13.77 -4.91 -3.83
CA LYS A 106 14.49 -3.76 -4.36
C LYS A 106 13.78 -3.17 -5.59
N THR A 107 13.34 -4.01 -6.51
CA THR A 107 12.57 -3.61 -7.68
C THR A 107 11.24 -2.96 -7.26
N MET A 108 10.51 -3.54 -6.30
CA MET A 108 9.29 -2.94 -5.77
C MET A 108 9.53 -1.57 -5.13
N VAL A 109 10.66 -1.38 -4.45
CA VAL A 109 11.05 -0.07 -3.87
C VAL A 109 11.34 0.95 -4.98
N SER A 110 12.00 0.56 -6.08
CA SER A 110 12.29 1.48 -7.19
C SER A 110 11.03 2.04 -7.87
N PHE A 111 9.91 1.32 -7.81
CA PHE A 111 8.64 1.80 -8.35
C PHE A 111 8.03 2.99 -7.61
N VAL A 112 8.45 3.27 -6.37
CA VAL A 112 7.83 4.31 -5.54
C VAL A 112 7.99 5.69 -6.18
N ASP A 113 9.21 6.04 -6.59
CA ASP A 113 9.50 7.34 -7.20
C ASP A 113 8.84 7.49 -8.57
N ASP A 114 8.80 6.43 -9.37
CA ASP A 114 8.15 6.44 -10.68
C ASP A 114 6.62 6.51 -10.56
N PHE A 115 6.04 5.86 -9.56
CA PHE A 115 4.63 5.99 -9.26
C PHE A 115 4.27 7.42 -8.82
N ALA A 116 5.07 8.03 -7.95
CA ALA A 116 4.88 9.42 -7.54
C ALA A 116 4.97 10.39 -8.73
N LYS A 117 5.97 10.23 -9.61
CA LYS A 117 6.11 11.03 -10.84
C LYS A 117 4.90 10.83 -11.77
N SER A 118 4.40 9.60 -11.90
CA SER A 118 3.24 9.33 -12.76
C SER A 118 1.96 9.99 -12.24
N ILE A 119 1.77 10.06 -10.92
CA ILE A 119 0.67 10.82 -10.30
C ILE A 119 0.84 12.32 -10.60
N ILE A 120 2.01 12.90 -10.37
CA ILE A 120 2.28 14.33 -10.57
C ILE A 120 2.09 14.73 -12.04
N SER A 121 2.45 13.86 -12.98
CA SER A 121 2.29 14.09 -14.42
C SER A 121 0.92 13.71 -14.99
N ASN A 122 -0.03 13.28 -14.14
CA ASN A 122 -1.35 12.79 -14.54
C ASN A 122 -1.29 11.60 -15.53
N ASN A 123 -0.22 10.80 -15.49
CA ASN A 123 -0.08 9.61 -16.33
C ASN A 123 -0.77 8.41 -15.66
N TRP A 124 -2.09 8.40 -15.70
CA TRP A 124 -2.91 7.40 -15.00
C TRP A 124 -2.68 5.98 -15.50
N LYS A 125 -2.42 5.83 -16.79
CA LYS A 125 -2.10 4.50 -17.34
C LYS A 125 -0.82 3.95 -16.74
N LEU A 126 0.22 4.76 -16.65
CA LEU A 126 1.49 4.35 -16.03
C LEU A 126 1.31 4.00 -14.55
N CYS A 127 0.46 4.74 -13.82
CA CYS A 127 0.08 4.36 -12.46
C CYS A 127 -0.48 2.93 -12.40
N GLY A 128 -1.38 2.59 -13.32
CA GLY A 128 -1.95 1.25 -13.41
C GLY A 128 -0.91 0.19 -13.74
N ASP A 129 -0.04 0.44 -14.72
CA ASP A 129 1.01 -0.48 -15.14
C ASP A 129 2.00 -0.79 -13.97
N ILE A 130 2.42 0.25 -13.23
CA ILE A 130 3.30 0.11 -12.06
C ILE A 130 2.62 -0.71 -10.95
N ILE A 131 1.34 -0.45 -10.68
CA ILE A 131 0.56 -1.23 -9.69
C ILE A 131 0.51 -2.71 -10.10
N ASP A 132 0.34 -2.99 -11.39
CA ASP A 132 0.25 -4.34 -11.93
C ASP A 132 1.57 -5.11 -11.78
N GLU A 133 2.67 -4.47 -12.15
CA GLU A 133 4.01 -5.04 -12.03
C GLU A 133 4.38 -5.27 -10.56
N ASN A 134 4.10 -4.29 -9.70
CA ASN A 134 4.28 -4.42 -8.26
C ASN A 134 3.48 -5.60 -7.68
N TRP A 135 2.23 -5.81 -8.14
CA TRP A 135 1.42 -6.95 -7.73
C TRP A 135 2.03 -8.28 -8.19
N SER A 136 2.55 -8.34 -9.41
CA SER A 136 3.21 -9.54 -9.94
C SER A 136 4.41 -9.95 -9.08
N LEU A 137 5.24 -8.99 -8.70
CA LEU A 137 6.37 -9.22 -7.79
C LEU A 137 5.89 -9.61 -6.38
N LYS A 138 4.88 -8.90 -5.84
CA LYS A 138 4.37 -9.20 -4.51
C LYS A 138 3.85 -10.63 -4.38
N GLN A 139 3.17 -11.15 -5.40
CA GLN A 139 2.68 -12.54 -5.40
C GLN A 139 3.81 -13.57 -5.28
N SER A 140 5.01 -13.24 -5.75
CA SER A 140 6.17 -14.14 -5.70
C SER A 140 6.89 -14.14 -4.36
N LEU A 141 6.59 -13.20 -3.45
CA LEU A 141 7.34 -13.06 -2.19
C LEU A 141 7.07 -14.19 -1.21
N ALA A 142 5.84 -14.68 -1.13
CA ALA A 142 5.50 -15.79 -0.23
C ALA A 142 4.22 -16.51 -0.70
N ASP A 143 4.11 -17.77 -0.31
CA ASP A 143 2.89 -18.54 -0.51
C ASP A 143 1.73 -17.95 0.31
N GLY A 144 0.52 -18.04 -0.24
CA GLY A 144 -0.70 -17.56 0.43
C GLY A 144 -1.02 -16.08 0.21
N ILE A 145 -0.10 -15.26 -0.34
CA ILE A 145 -0.39 -13.88 -0.75
C ILE A 145 -1.48 -13.87 -1.83
N SER A 146 -1.49 -14.86 -2.73
CA SER A 146 -2.52 -15.03 -3.75
C SER A 146 -3.09 -16.45 -3.72
N ASN A 147 -4.27 -16.65 -4.31
CA ASN A 147 -4.93 -17.94 -4.44
C ASN A 147 -5.72 -17.99 -5.77
N PRO A 148 -6.27 -19.17 -6.16
CA PRO A 148 -7.00 -19.30 -7.43
C PRO A 148 -8.16 -18.30 -7.60
N GLY A 149 -8.94 -18.03 -6.55
CA GLY A 149 -10.03 -17.04 -6.58
C GLY A 149 -9.52 -15.62 -6.81
N ILE A 150 -8.46 -15.21 -6.13
CA ILE A 150 -7.81 -13.91 -6.33
C ILE A 150 -7.28 -13.76 -7.76
N LYS A 151 -6.67 -14.84 -8.31
CA LYS A 151 -6.17 -14.86 -9.69
C LYS A 151 -7.30 -14.77 -10.71
N GLN A 152 -8.42 -15.44 -10.46
CA GLN A 152 -9.60 -15.38 -11.34
C GLN A 152 -10.18 -13.96 -11.38
N ILE A 153 -10.36 -13.31 -10.24
CA ILE A 153 -10.86 -11.93 -10.14
C ILE A 153 -9.89 -10.96 -10.84
N TYR A 154 -8.58 -11.14 -10.65
CA TYR A 154 -7.55 -10.36 -11.34
C TYR A 154 -7.67 -10.49 -12.86
N SER A 155 -7.72 -11.73 -13.37
CA SER A 155 -7.83 -12.00 -14.80
C SER A 155 -9.12 -11.42 -15.40
N LEU A 156 -10.22 -11.47 -14.66
CA LEU A 156 -11.49 -10.88 -15.08
C LEU A 156 -11.36 -9.35 -15.22
N GLY A 157 -10.79 -8.65 -14.25
CA GLY A 157 -10.57 -7.22 -14.33
C GLY A 157 -9.67 -6.82 -15.50
N LYS A 158 -8.56 -7.55 -15.72
CA LYS A 158 -7.66 -7.32 -16.87
C LYS A 158 -8.39 -7.53 -18.21
N LYS A 159 -9.20 -8.57 -18.33
CA LYS A 159 -10.02 -8.85 -19.52
C LYS A 159 -11.00 -7.72 -19.83
N HIS A 160 -11.52 -7.04 -18.82
CA HIS A 160 -12.46 -5.93 -18.96
C HIS A 160 -11.80 -4.55 -19.02
N GLY A 161 -10.48 -4.48 -19.15
CA GLY A 161 -9.75 -3.27 -19.48
C GLY A 161 -9.07 -2.57 -18.30
N ALA A 162 -8.96 -3.21 -17.15
CA ALA A 162 -8.13 -2.68 -16.08
C ALA A 162 -6.65 -2.61 -16.51
N TRP A 163 -6.01 -1.47 -16.28
CA TRP A 163 -4.58 -1.30 -16.53
C TRP A 163 -3.74 -2.08 -15.55
N GLY A 164 -4.17 -2.09 -14.29
CA GLY A 164 -3.51 -2.86 -13.25
C GLY A 164 -4.43 -3.16 -12.08
N ALA A 165 -3.96 -4.08 -11.23
CA ALA A 165 -4.67 -4.41 -10.00
C ALA A 165 -3.72 -4.93 -8.93
N LYS A 166 -4.05 -4.71 -7.66
CA LYS A 166 -3.33 -5.30 -6.53
C LYS A 166 -4.27 -5.65 -5.38
N LEU A 167 -3.92 -6.67 -4.63
CA LEU A 167 -4.56 -6.94 -3.35
C LEU A 167 -3.94 -6.03 -2.29
N LEU A 168 -4.77 -5.36 -1.51
CA LEU A 168 -4.33 -4.47 -0.44
C LEU A 168 -4.03 -5.27 0.84
N GLY A 169 -3.17 -4.72 1.68
CA GLY A 169 -2.75 -5.33 2.94
C GLY A 169 -1.80 -6.52 2.76
N ALA A 170 -1.83 -7.45 3.71
CA ALA A 170 -0.92 -8.60 3.79
C ALA A 170 -1.05 -9.59 2.63
N GLY A 171 -2.24 -9.76 2.09
CA GLY A 171 -2.55 -10.77 1.09
C GLY A 171 -3.64 -11.75 1.55
N GLY A 172 -3.93 -12.76 0.71
CA GLY A 172 -4.86 -13.85 1.06
C GLY A 172 -6.34 -13.52 1.00
N GLY A 173 -6.73 -12.24 1.01
CA GLY A 173 -8.12 -11.76 0.99
C GLY A 173 -8.25 -10.28 1.29
N GLY A 174 -9.45 -9.81 1.57
CA GLY A 174 -9.74 -8.42 1.88
C GLY A 174 -10.15 -7.60 0.67
N PHE A 175 -9.46 -6.47 0.40
CA PHE A 175 -9.80 -5.57 -0.69
C PHE A 175 -8.86 -5.69 -1.88
N LYS A 176 -9.43 -5.78 -3.07
CA LYS A 176 -8.73 -5.71 -4.35
C LYS A 176 -8.92 -4.33 -4.96
N LEU A 177 -7.81 -3.64 -5.19
CA LEU A 177 -7.77 -2.40 -5.95
C LEU A 177 -7.61 -2.73 -7.43
N PHE A 178 -8.46 -2.14 -8.27
CA PHE A 178 -8.26 -2.06 -9.72
C PHE A 178 -7.98 -0.62 -10.11
N PHE A 179 -7.07 -0.46 -11.05
CA PHE A 179 -6.77 0.81 -11.69
C PHE A 179 -7.14 0.72 -13.17
N ALA A 180 -8.13 1.49 -13.57
CA ALA A 180 -8.76 1.38 -14.88
C ALA A 180 -9.26 2.75 -15.37
N PRO A 181 -9.43 2.95 -16.69
CA PRO A 181 -10.12 4.14 -17.18
C PRO A 181 -11.57 4.15 -16.68
N PRO A 182 -12.11 5.35 -16.33
CA PRO A 182 -13.43 5.47 -15.70
C PRO A 182 -14.58 4.81 -16.48
N GLU A 183 -14.50 4.79 -17.81
CA GLU A 183 -15.48 4.17 -18.70
C GLU A 183 -15.46 2.63 -18.69
N LYS A 184 -14.53 2.03 -17.97
CA LYS A 184 -14.39 0.56 -17.79
C LYS A 184 -14.82 0.07 -16.41
N HIS A 185 -15.40 0.95 -15.60
CA HIS A 185 -15.85 0.62 -14.25
C HIS A 185 -17.21 -0.05 -14.22
#